data_8d32af581bccba776e491c188bad005c
#
_entry.id   8d32af581bccba776e491c188bad005c
#
_cell.length_a   1.000
_cell.length_b   1.000
_cell.length_c   1.000
_cell.angle_alpha   90.00
_cell.angle_beta   90.00
_cell.angle_gamma   90.00
#
_symmetry.space_group_name_H-M   'P 1'
#
loop_
_entity.id
_entity.type
_entity.pdbx_description
1 polymer ?
#
loop_
_entity_poly.entity_id
_entity_poly.type
_entity_poly.pdbx_seq_one_letter_code
_entity_poly.pdbx_strand_id
1 'polypeptide(L)'
;MNIAFINPPFFPKYSRGSRSPAVTKSGTVYYPIWLALAAGVAEKNGHNIILIDAPAETISVEETMERLSKFNPQITVIETSTGSISSDIKFAEEVKRKFDSVFVCLVGNHV
;
A
#
# COMPACT_ATOMS: atom_id res chain seq x y z
N MET A 1 -2.09 -17.80 -4.28
CA MET A 1 -2.38 -16.99 -3.08
C MET A 1 -2.96 -15.64 -3.48
N ASN A 2 -3.74 -15.05 -2.57
CA ASN A 2 -4.21 -13.68 -2.72
C ASN A 2 -3.21 -12.74 -2.04
N ILE A 3 -2.60 -11.85 -2.81
CA ILE A 3 -1.59 -10.91 -2.32
C ILE A 3 -2.04 -9.48 -2.61
N ALA A 4 -2.17 -8.67 -1.57
CA ALA A 4 -2.50 -7.26 -1.70
C ALA A 4 -1.24 -6.41 -1.61
N PHE A 5 -1.05 -5.55 -2.59
CA PHE A 5 0.02 -4.55 -2.63
C PHE A 5 -0.60 -3.19 -2.39
N ILE A 6 -0.16 -2.50 -1.34
CA ILE A 6 -0.83 -1.29 -0.87
C ILE A 6 0.17 -0.14 -0.70
N ASN A 7 -0.12 0.95 -1.38
CA ASN A 7 0.40 2.27 -1.03
C ASN A 7 -0.66 2.88 -0.08
N PRO A 8 -0.40 2.90 1.24
CA PRO A 8 -1.47 3.14 2.21
C PRO A 8 -1.97 4.59 2.22
N PRO A 9 -3.20 4.80 2.73
CA PRO A 9 -3.74 6.14 2.88
C PRO A 9 -2.83 7.05 3.71
N PHE A 10 -2.68 8.29 3.24
CA PHE A 10 -1.97 9.35 3.91
C PHE A 10 -2.55 10.68 3.42
N PHE A 11 -1.75 11.73 3.32
CA PHE A 11 -2.24 12.96 2.69
C PHE A 11 -2.66 12.68 1.24
N PRO A 12 -3.76 13.31 0.75
CA PRO A 12 -4.18 13.14 -0.63
C PRO A 12 -3.03 13.41 -1.61
N LYS A 13 -2.88 12.54 -2.60
CA LYS A 13 -1.84 12.63 -3.64
C LYS A 13 -0.40 12.63 -3.10
N TYR A 14 -0.19 12.05 -1.92
CA TYR A 14 1.14 11.85 -1.36
C TYR A 14 1.88 10.76 -2.14
N SER A 15 3.11 11.06 -2.55
CA SER A 15 3.95 10.14 -3.34
C SER A 15 5.06 9.56 -2.47
N ARG A 16 4.93 8.29 -2.07
CA ARG A 16 5.97 7.58 -1.30
C ARG A 16 7.13 7.13 -2.16
N GLY A 17 6.84 6.73 -3.39
CA GLY A 17 7.83 6.19 -4.30
C GLY A 17 8.73 7.20 -4.98
N SER A 18 8.53 8.49 -4.75
CA SER A 18 9.37 9.53 -5.33
C SER A 18 10.69 9.66 -4.57
N ARG A 19 11.69 10.25 -5.23
CA ARG A 19 13.00 10.53 -4.61
C ARG A 19 12.86 11.39 -3.35
N SER A 20 11.88 12.26 -3.32
CA SER A 20 11.54 13.11 -2.17
C SER A 20 10.05 12.93 -1.89
N PRO A 21 9.68 11.97 -1.05
CA PRO A 21 8.26 11.70 -0.76
C PRO A 21 7.56 12.94 -0.23
N ALA A 22 6.53 13.38 -0.92
CA ALA A 22 5.78 14.59 -0.59
C ALA A 22 4.50 14.72 -1.41
N VAL A 23 3.70 15.71 -1.04
CA VAL A 23 2.65 16.24 -1.91
C VAL A 23 3.26 17.38 -2.71
N THR A 24 3.24 17.29 -4.04
CA THR A 24 3.82 18.31 -4.90
C THR A 24 2.87 19.50 -5.07
N LYS A 25 3.43 20.70 -5.28
CA LYS A 25 2.64 21.91 -5.52
C LYS A 25 1.79 21.82 -6.79
N SER A 26 2.27 21.12 -7.80
CA SER A 26 1.57 20.90 -9.07
C SER A 26 0.46 19.85 -8.97
N GLY A 27 0.37 19.10 -7.87
CA GLY A 27 -0.52 17.97 -7.73
C GLY A 27 -0.08 16.72 -8.50
N THR A 28 1.15 16.70 -9.00
CA THR A 28 1.71 15.52 -9.67
C THR A 28 1.84 14.37 -8.68
N VAL A 29 1.32 13.21 -9.05
CA VAL A 29 1.43 11.98 -8.27
C VAL A 29 2.41 11.04 -8.95
N TYR A 30 3.44 10.64 -8.22
CA TYR A 30 4.39 9.67 -8.74
C TYR A 30 3.84 8.25 -8.52
N TYR A 31 3.87 7.49 -9.58
CA TYR A 31 3.40 6.11 -9.57
C TYR A 31 4.26 5.24 -8.64
N PRO A 32 3.66 4.35 -7.82
CA PRO A 32 4.42 3.47 -6.93
C PRO A 32 5.06 2.31 -7.72
N ILE A 33 6.08 2.64 -8.51
CA ILE A 33 6.64 1.78 -9.54
C ILE A 33 7.19 0.46 -8.99
N TRP A 34 7.91 0.50 -7.86
CA TRP A 34 8.51 -0.70 -7.29
C TRP A 34 7.43 -1.65 -6.75
N LEU A 35 6.40 -1.08 -6.13
CA LEU A 35 5.26 -1.85 -5.65
C LEU A 35 4.50 -2.50 -6.81
N ALA A 36 4.30 -1.75 -7.89
CA ALA A 36 3.63 -2.24 -9.08
C ALA A 36 4.44 -3.34 -9.79
N LEU A 37 5.77 -3.18 -9.85
CA LEU A 37 6.66 -4.22 -10.41
C LEU A 37 6.60 -5.50 -9.58
N ALA A 38 6.61 -5.40 -8.26
CA ALA A 38 6.48 -6.54 -7.36
C ALA A 38 5.12 -7.25 -7.55
N ALA A 39 4.05 -6.48 -7.67
CA ALA A 39 2.72 -7.02 -7.96
C ALA A 39 2.69 -7.78 -9.30
N GLY A 40 3.30 -7.21 -10.33
CA GLY A 40 3.40 -7.85 -11.65
C GLY A 40 4.18 -9.16 -11.62
N VAL A 41 5.26 -9.23 -10.84
CA VAL A 41 6.02 -10.46 -10.65
C VAL A 41 5.17 -11.53 -9.96
N ALA A 42 4.44 -11.14 -8.91
CA ALA A 42 3.55 -12.07 -8.21
C ALA A 42 2.45 -12.60 -9.13
N GLU A 43 1.83 -11.71 -9.92
CA GLU A 43 0.79 -12.11 -10.89
C GLU A 43 1.33 -13.07 -11.93
N LYS A 44 2.52 -12.80 -12.48
CA LYS A 44 3.18 -13.67 -13.45
C LYS A 44 3.47 -15.07 -12.90
N ASN A 45 3.66 -15.17 -11.58
CA ASN A 45 3.91 -16.44 -10.91
C ASN A 45 2.62 -17.13 -10.41
N GLY A 46 1.46 -16.73 -10.92
CA GLY A 46 0.20 -17.42 -10.70
C GLY A 46 -0.56 -16.97 -9.44
N HIS A 47 -0.19 -15.88 -8.80
CA HIS A 47 -0.92 -15.34 -7.66
C HIS A 47 -2.02 -14.37 -8.10
N ASN A 48 -3.11 -14.33 -7.33
CA ASN A 48 -4.11 -13.29 -7.49
C ASN A 48 -3.61 -12.04 -6.77
N ILE A 49 -3.62 -10.91 -7.45
CA ILE A 49 -3.12 -9.66 -6.86
C ILE A 49 -4.18 -8.56 -6.90
N ILE A 50 -4.09 -7.65 -5.93
CA ILE A 50 -4.73 -6.34 -5.98
C ILE A 50 -3.66 -5.30 -5.67
N LEU A 51 -3.69 -4.19 -6.39
CA LEU A 51 -2.80 -3.05 -6.15
C LEU A 51 -3.68 -1.86 -5.79
N ILE A 52 -3.48 -1.31 -4.60
CA ILE A 52 -4.23 -0.15 -4.10
C ILE A 52 -3.27 1.01 -3.91
N ASP A 53 -3.48 2.07 -4.65
CA ASP A 53 -2.76 3.34 -4.49
C ASP A 53 -3.70 4.35 -3.81
N ALA A 54 -3.83 4.26 -2.50
CA ALA A 54 -4.81 5.01 -1.74
C ALA A 54 -4.62 6.53 -1.82
N PRO A 55 -3.40 7.08 -1.75
CA PRO A 55 -3.23 8.53 -1.90
C PRO A 55 -3.62 9.05 -3.28
N ALA A 56 -3.34 8.31 -4.34
CA ALA A 56 -3.71 8.71 -5.70
C ALA A 56 -5.21 8.67 -5.91
N GLU A 57 -5.87 7.64 -5.39
CA GLU A 57 -7.33 7.49 -5.47
C GLU A 57 -8.07 8.34 -4.44
N THR A 58 -7.37 8.92 -3.48
CA THR A 58 -7.95 9.71 -2.38
C THR A 58 -8.98 8.93 -1.57
N ILE A 59 -8.69 7.66 -1.30
CA ILE A 59 -9.56 6.79 -0.51
C ILE A 59 -9.11 6.72 0.95
N SER A 60 -10.08 6.49 1.83
CA SER A 60 -9.87 6.41 3.27
C SER A 60 -9.29 5.05 3.71
N VAL A 61 -8.88 4.98 4.98
CA VAL A 61 -8.50 3.71 5.62
C VAL A 61 -9.69 2.73 5.58
N GLU A 62 -10.89 3.21 5.88
CA GLU A 62 -12.11 2.40 5.90
C GLU A 62 -12.41 1.79 4.53
N GLU A 63 -12.30 2.58 3.47
CA GLU A 63 -12.51 2.09 2.11
C GLU A 63 -11.44 1.11 1.68
N THR A 64 -10.19 1.36 2.07
CA THR A 64 -9.09 0.43 1.82
C THR A 64 -9.33 -0.90 2.52
N MET A 65 -9.75 -0.86 3.79
CA MET A 65 -10.08 -2.08 4.55
C MET A 65 -11.26 -2.85 3.93
N GLU A 66 -12.25 -2.14 3.42
CA GLU A 66 -13.38 -2.77 2.73
C GLU A 66 -12.93 -3.52 1.47
N ARG A 67 -12.07 -2.92 0.67
CA ARG A 67 -11.48 -3.57 -0.50
C ARG A 67 -10.67 -4.80 -0.12
N LEU A 68 -9.90 -4.73 0.95
CA LEU A 68 -9.15 -5.87 1.47
C LEU A 68 -10.08 -6.98 1.95
N SER A 69 -11.18 -6.64 2.63
CA SER A 69 -12.15 -7.63 3.07
C SER A 69 -12.75 -8.41 1.89
N LYS A 70 -13.06 -7.73 0.81
CA LYS A 70 -13.61 -8.35 -0.41
C LYS A 70 -12.57 -9.22 -1.11
N PHE A 71 -11.32 -8.79 -1.13
CA PHE A 71 -10.23 -9.53 -1.77
C PHE A 71 -9.76 -10.73 -0.93
N ASN A 72 -9.87 -10.64 0.38
CA ASN A 72 -9.43 -11.66 1.33
C ASN A 72 -7.96 -12.06 1.16
N PRO A 73 -7.01 -11.14 1.42
CA PRO A 73 -5.60 -11.43 1.20
C PRO A 73 -5.02 -12.41 2.21
N GLN A 74 -4.06 -13.21 1.77
CA GLN A 74 -3.21 -14.03 2.63
C GLN A 74 -1.92 -13.30 2.98
N ILE A 75 -1.46 -12.45 2.08
CA ILE A 75 -0.29 -11.59 2.27
C ILE A 75 -0.68 -10.16 1.91
N THR A 76 -0.24 -9.22 2.73
CA THR A 76 -0.38 -7.78 2.45
C THR A 76 1.00 -7.14 2.46
N VAL A 77 1.37 -6.54 1.35
CA VAL A 77 2.63 -5.82 1.17
C VAL A 77 2.34 -4.32 1.22
N ILE A 78 2.88 -3.64 2.21
CA ILE A 78 2.59 -2.23 2.51
C ILE A 78 3.84 -1.39 2.26
N GLU A 79 3.72 -0.43 1.36
CA GLU A 79 4.79 0.50 1.07
C GLU A 79 4.92 1.55 2.16
N THR A 80 6.17 1.90 2.50
CA THR A 80 6.48 2.89 3.53
C THR A 80 7.38 3.98 2.98
N SER A 81 7.40 5.11 3.67
CA SER A 81 8.41 6.15 3.48
C SER A 81 8.76 6.76 4.83
N THR A 82 9.92 7.41 4.92
CA THR A 82 10.36 8.04 6.17
C THR A 82 9.35 9.07 6.67
N GLY A 83 8.78 9.87 5.77
CA GLY A 83 7.81 10.92 6.13
C GLY A 83 6.46 10.40 6.58
N SER A 84 6.11 9.17 6.26
CA SER A 84 4.79 8.58 6.58
C SER A 84 4.87 7.36 7.49
N ILE A 85 6.06 6.99 7.96
CA ILE A 85 6.27 5.70 8.66
C ILE A 85 5.35 5.50 9.87
N SER A 86 5.11 6.52 10.66
CA SER A 86 4.23 6.40 11.84
C SER A 86 2.79 6.06 11.43
N SER A 87 2.30 6.68 10.37
CA SER A 87 0.99 6.38 9.79
C SER A 87 0.95 5.00 9.16
N ASP A 88 2.02 4.62 8.47
CA ASP A 88 2.10 3.33 7.79
C ASP A 88 2.12 2.15 8.78
N ILE A 89 2.83 2.31 9.88
CA ILE A 89 2.83 1.30 10.96
C ILE A 89 1.43 1.15 11.56
N LYS A 90 0.75 2.27 11.85
CA LYS A 90 -0.63 2.22 12.37
C LYS A 90 -1.56 1.52 11.39
N PHE A 91 -1.43 1.81 10.10
CA PHE A 91 -2.21 1.13 9.08
C PHE A 91 -1.94 -0.38 9.07
N ALA A 92 -0.66 -0.78 9.13
CA ALA A 92 -0.27 -2.19 9.19
C ALA A 92 -0.84 -2.90 10.43
N GLU A 93 -0.81 -2.23 11.58
CA GLU A 93 -1.41 -2.74 12.82
C GLU A 93 -2.92 -2.95 12.68
N GLU A 94 -3.63 -2.01 12.03
CA GLU A 94 -5.06 -2.15 11.77
C GLU A 94 -5.36 -3.30 10.82
N VAL A 95 -4.56 -3.47 9.78
CA VAL A 95 -4.68 -4.63 8.87
C VAL A 95 -4.51 -5.93 9.66
N LYS A 96 -3.48 -6.01 10.49
CA LYS A 96 -3.22 -7.20 11.29
C LYS A 96 -4.31 -7.48 12.32
N ARG A 97 -4.88 -6.44 12.91
CA ARG A 97 -5.98 -6.58 13.86
C ARG A 97 -7.26 -7.08 13.20
N LYS A 98 -7.55 -6.56 12.00
CA LYS A 98 -8.77 -6.94 11.27
C LYS A 98 -8.67 -8.30 10.59
N PHE A 99 -7.46 -8.66 10.14
CA PHE A 99 -7.18 -9.91 9.42
C PHE A 99 -6.04 -10.64 10.13
N ASP A 100 -6.31 -11.24 11.28
CA ASP A 100 -5.29 -11.80 12.18
C ASP A 100 -4.43 -12.91 11.56
N SER A 101 -4.98 -13.63 10.59
CA SER A 101 -4.25 -14.69 9.88
C SER A 101 -3.41 -14.17 8.69
N VAL A 102 -3.53 -12.88 8.33
CA VAL A 102 -2.78 -12.33 7.21
C VAL A 102 -1.30 -12.13 7.59
N PHE A 103 -0.40 -12.39 6.63
CA PHE A 103 1.00 -12.01 6.76
C PHE A 103 1.17 -10.58 6.27
N VAL A 104 1.68 -9.71 7.13
CA VAL A 104 1.92 -8.30 6.80
C VAL A 104 3.41 -8.06 6.59
N CYS A 105 3.76 -7.52 5.42
CA CYS A 105 5.13 -7.20 5.02
C CYS A 105 5.23 -5.69 4.77
N LEU A 106 6.20 -5.04 5.40
CA LEU A 106 6.52 -3.64 5.14
C LEU A 106 7.69 -3.55 4.17
N VAL A 107 7.57 -2.69 3.18
CA VAL A 107 8.61 -2.46 2.18
C VAL A 107 8.81 -0.96 1.98
N GLY A 108 9.91 -0.55 1.34
CA GLY A 108 10.14 0.84 0.97
C GLY A 108 11.37 1.45 1.63
N ASN A 109 11.47 2.78 1.51
CA ASN A 109 12.69 3.50 1.84
C ASN A 109 13.05 3.55 3.32
N HIS A 110 12.10 3.28 4.20
CA HIS A 110 12.34 3.37 5.64
C HIS A 110 12.72 2.04 6.28
N VAL A 111 12.38 0.95 5.68
CA VAL A 111 12.66 -0.40 6.24
C VAL A 111 13.94 -1.01 5.75
#